data_7e1c11ec097b85ccdb659106b9541823
#
_entry.id   7e1c11ec097b85ccdb659106b9541823
#
_cell.length_a   1.000
_cell.length_b   1.000
_cell.length_c   1.000
_cell.angle_alpha   90.00
_cell.angle_beta   90.00
_cell.angle_gamma   90.00
#
_symmetry.space_group_name_H-M   'P 1'
#
loop_
_entity.id
_entity.type
_entity.pdbx_description
1 polymer ?
#
loop_
_entity_poly.entity_id
_entity_poly.type
_entity_poly.pdbx_seq_one_letter_code
_entity_poly.pdbx_strand_id
1 'polypeptide(L)'
;MRTFVVSCKGSPAVFARPKTHKTEMIIVGNTYLSDDVAEKQFVCDLEKCKGACCVEGDAGAPLDEDERAILEKIYPEVAPYLSEAGRQAIAEQGTWTVDQDGDYTTPTVGNRECAYAVYGEKGILKCGIEQAHRDGRVDFPKPVSCHLYPIRITQYDQWDAVN
;
A
#
# COMPACT_ATOMS: atom_id res chain seq x y z
N MET A 1 -1.49 25.74 6.78
CA MET A 1 -1.81 24.40 6.25
C MET A 1 -1.05 24.22 4.95
N ARG A 2 -0.05 23.33 4.90
CA ARG A 2 0.71 23.06 3.67
C ARG A 2 0.28 21.70 3.14
N THR A 3 -0.33 21.70 1.97
CA THR A 3 -0.71 20.49 1.23
C THR A 3 0.50 19.99 0.45
N PHE A 4 0.93 18.74 0.67
CA PHE A 4 1.97 18.11 -0.12
C PHE A 4 1.33 17.22 -1.18
N VAL A 5 1.68 17.47 -2.44
CA VAL A 5 1.35 16.57 -3.54
C VAL A 5 2.56 15.68 -3.75
N VAL A 6 2.41 14.38 -3.51
CA VAL A 6 3.48 13.41 -3.80
C VAL A 6 3.45 13.13 -5.29
N SER A 7 4.51 13.54 -6.00
CA SER A 7 4.74 13.17 -7.39
C SER A 7 5.58 11.90 -7.40
N CYS A 8 5.00 10.80 -7.85
CA CYS A 8 5.63 9.48 -7.92
C CYS A 8 6.60 9.34 -9.10
N LYS A 9 7.41 10.35 -9.43
CA LYS A 9 8.54 10.18 -10.32
C LYS A 9 9.82 10.57 -9.60
N GLY A 10 10.70 9.59 -9.47
CA GLY A 10 11.97 9.70 -8.78
C GLY A 10 12.82 10.89 -9.26
N SER A 11 12.92 11.84 -8.37
CA SER A 11 14.10 12.67 -8.16
C SER A 11 14.22 12.79 -6.64
N PRO A 12 15.40 12.59 -6.07
CA PRO A 12 15.57 12.85 -4.66
C PRO A 12 15.28 14.32 -4.42
N ALA A 13 14.11 14.62 -3.88
CA ALA A 13 13.85 15.93 -3.33
C ALA A 13 14.89 16.13 -2.22
N VAL A 14 15.86 16.98 -2.46
CA VAL A 14 16.78 17.46 -1.44
C VAL A 14 15.90 18.14 -0.39
N PHE A 15 15.60 17.40 0.68
CA PHE A 15 14.93 17.95 1.83
C PHE A 15 15.86 18.99 2.46
N ALA A 16 15.65 20.25 2.14
CA ALA A 16 16.19 21.34 2.94
C ALA A 16 15.61 21.17 4.34
N ARG A 17 16.43 20.79 5.31
CA ARG A 17 16.05 20.71 6.73
C ARG A 17 15.46 22.07 7.13
N PRO A 18 14.19 22.16 7.51
CA PRO A 18 13.69 23.35 8.15
C PRO A 18 14.36 23.47 9.52
N LYS A 19 14.75 24.69 9.87
CA LYS A 19 15.38 25.07 11.12
C LYS A 19 14.49 24.66 12.28
N THR A 20 15.05 23.85 13.19
CA THR A 20 14.61 23.61 14.58
C THR A 20 13.10 23.70 14.86
N HIS A 21 12.32 22.72 14.40
CA HIS A 21 11.12 22.33 15.11
C HIS A 21 11.52 21.29 16.16
N LYS A 22 11.15 21.54 17.41
CA LYS A 22 11.14 20.55 18.46
C LYS A 22 10.19 19.47 17.98
N THR A 23 10.70 18.32 17.59
CA THR A 23 9.89 17.16 17.21
C THR A 23 9.20 16.68 18.48
N GLU A 24 7.96 17.09 18.68
CA GLU A 24 7.10 16.52 19.71
C GLU A 24 6.41 15.32 19.09
N MET A 25 6.85 14.13 19.47
CA MET A 25 6.28 12.88 19.02
C MET A 25 4.94 12.66 19.72
N ILE A 26 3.88 12.39 18.96
CA ILE A 26 2.56 12.12 19.52
C ILE A 26 2.51 10.63 19.91
N ILE A 27 2.11 10.36 21.15
CA ILE A 27 2.01 9.00 21.69
C ILE A 27 0.55 8.69 21.97
N VAL A 28 0.05 7.61 21.35
CA VAL A 28 -1.32 7.10 21.56
C VAL A 28 -1.24 5.62 21.95
N GLY A 29 -1.40 5.32 23.22
CA GLY A 29 -1.18 3.96 23.72
C GLY A 29 0.25 3.51 23.50
N ASN A 30 0.45 2.47 22.72
CA ASN A 30 1.76 1.94 22.32
C ASN A 30 2.22 2.44 20.93
N THR A 31 1.52 3.40 20.34
CA THR A 31 1.81 3.90 18.99
C THR A 31 2.46 5.26 19.05
N TYR A 32 3.59 5.40 18.37
CA TYR A 32 4.35 6.64 18.22
C TYR A 32 4.10 7.21 16.83
N LEU A 33 3.44 8.36 16.75
CA LEU A 33 3.16 9.05 15.49
C LEU A 33 4.14 10.19 15.27
N SER A 34 4.66 10.30 14.08
CA SER A 34 5.45 11.47 13.68
C SER A 34 4.55 12.70 13.54
N ASP A 35 5.12 13.88 13.78
CA ASP A 35 4.41 15.16 13.59
C ASP A 35 3.88 15.30 12.17
N ASP A 36 4.60 14.73 11.19
CA ASP A 36 4.23 14.77 9.78
C ASP A 36 2.87 14.11 9.52
N VAL A 37 2.56 13.01 10.20
CA VAL A 37 1.25 12.32 10.10
C VAL A 37 0.12 13.19 10.62
N ALA A 38 0.37 13.95 11.71
CA ALA A 38 -0.65 14.79 12.35
C ALA A 38 -0.83 16.14 11.65
N GLU A 39 0.25 16.73 11.14
CA GLU A 39 0.25 18.11 10.66
C GLU A 39 0.15 18.25 9.14
N LYS A 40 0.61 17.24 8.38
CA LYS A 40 0.63 17.29 6.92
C LYS A 40 -0.64 16.68 6.35
N GLN A 41 -1.19 17.35 5.37
CA GLN A 41 -2.27 16.80 4.55
C GLN A 41 -1.68 16.14 3.30
N PHE A 42 -2.17 14.96 2.99
CA PHE A 42 -1.79 14.20 1.82
C PHE A 42 -2.98 14.02 0.88
N VAL A 43 -2.74 14.18 -0.41
CA VAL A 43 -3.68 13.81 -1.46
C VAL A 43 -2.92 13.13 -2.60
N CYS A 44 -3.44 12.00 -3.05
CA CYS A 44 -2.85 11.25 -4.16
C CYS A 44 -3.24 11.90 -5.50
N ASP A 45 -2.24 12.34 -6.29
CA ASP A 45 -2.42 12.82 -7.65
C ASP A 45 -2.30 11.64 -8.64
N LEU A 46 -3.39 10.90 -8.82
CA LEU A 46 -3.44 9.73 -9.70
C LEU A 46 -3.16 10.05 -11.17
N GLU A 47 -3.41 11.27 -11.62
CA GLU A 47 -3.09 11.67 -13.00
C GLU A 47 -1.59 11.72 -13.25
N LYS A 48 -0.81 12.04 -12.21
CA LYS A 48 0.65 12.08 -12.27
C LYS A 48 1.27 10.75 -11.92
N CYS A 49 0.88 10.13 -10.80
CA CYS A 49 1.53 8.91 -10.30
C CYS A 49 1.06 7.64 -11.02
N LYS A 50 -0.12 7.66 -11.67
CA LYS A 50 -0.68 6.49 -12.37
C LYS A 50 -0.84 5.22 -11.52
N GLY A 51 -0.85 5.35 -10.19
CA GLY A 51 -0.89 4.22 -9.29
C GLY A 51 0.47 3.56 -9.09
N ALA A 52 1.56 4.32 -9.12
CA ALA A 52 2.93 3.82 -8.99
C ALA A 52 3.18 3.00 -7.71
N CYS A 53 2.44 3.25 -6.62
CA CYS A 53 2.48 2.45 -5.40
C CYS A 53 2.11 0.96 -5.59
N CYS A 54 1.48 0.60 -6.71
CA CYS A 54 1.21 -0.80 -7.08
C CYS A 54 2.33 -1.44 -7.92
N VAL A 55 3.38 -0.69 -8.25
CA VAL A 55 4.49 -1.13 -9.13
C VAL A 55 5.85 -0.89 -8.52
N GLU A 56 5.99 0.18 -7.73
CA GLU A 56 7.27 0.55 -7.13
C GLU A 56 7.52 -0.26 -5.85
N GLY A 57 8.70 -0.84 -5.74
CA GLY A 57 9.16 -1.65 -4.63
C GLY A 57 9.75 -2.98 -5.12
N ASP A 58 10.45 -3.63 -4.23
CA ASP A 58 11.16 -4.90 -4.50
C ASP A 58 10.25 -6.13 -4.23
N ALA A 59 9.09 -5.90 -3.61
CA ALA A 59 8.11 -6.92 -3.24
C ALA A 59 6.67 -6.40 -3.45
N GLY A 60 5.67 -7.24 -3.15
CA GLY A 60 4.27 -6.84 -3.10
C GLY A 60 3.94 -5.92 -1.92
N ALA A 61 2.67 -5.58 -1.76
CA ALA A 61 2.22 -4.80 -0.62
C ALA A 61 2.39 -5.60 0.68
N PRO A 62 3.02 -5.03 1.73
CA PRO A 62 3.08 -5.67 3.04
C PRO A 62 1.69 -6.01 3.59
N LEU A 63 1.58 -7.14 4.26
CA LEU A 63 0.33 -7.65 4.82
C LEU A 63 0.47 -7.88 6.32
N ASP A 64 -0.56 -7.51 7.05
CA ASP A 64 -0.72 -7.95 8.43
C ASP A 64 -1.09 -9.44 8.49
N GLU A 65 -0.86 -10.07 9.63
CA GLU A 65 -1.07 -11.50 9.80
C GLU A 65 -2.51 -11.95 9.50
N ASP A 66 -3.49 -11.16 9.92
CA ASP A 66 -4.91 -11.43 9.71
C ASP A 66 -5.35 -11.24 8.24
N GLU A 67 -4.66 -10.38 7.49
CA GLU A 67 -5.00 -10.07 6.10
C GLU A 67 -4.79 -11.25 5.16
N ARG A 68 -3.90 -12.19 5.51
CA ARG A 68 -3.65 -13.40 4.72
C ARG A 68 -4.90 -14.27 4.60
N ALA A 69 -5.52 -14.57 5.74
CA ALA A 69 -6.75 -15.36 5.77
C ALA A 69 -7.92 -14.65 5.08
N ILE A 70 -7.95 -13.32 5.17
CA ILE A 70 -8.94 -12.50 4.46
C ILE A 70 -8.74 -12.64 2.94
N LEU A 71 -7.52 -12.48 2.44
CA LEU A 71 -7.22 -12.60 1.01
C LEU A 71 -7.59 -13.97 0.45
N GLU A 72 -7.29 -15.06 1.17
CA GLU A 72 -7.70 -16.41 0.78
C GLU A 72 -9.22 -16.53 0.65
N LYS A 73 -9.94 -16.01 1.63
CA LYS A 73 -11.41 -16.08 1.68
C LYS A 73 -12.07 -15.29 0.56
N ILE A 74 -11.57 -14.08 0.26
CA ILE A 74 -12.21 -13.17 -0.71
C ILE A 74 -11.76 -13.41 -2.15
N TYR A 75 -10.68 -14.15 -2.37
CA TYR A 75 -10.10 -14.36 -3.70
C TYR A 75 -11.11 -14.80 -4.78
N PRO A 76 -12.03 -15.75 -4.53
CA PRO A 76 -13.01 -16.15 -5.54
C PRO A 76 -13.89 -14.99 -6.05
N GLU A 77 -14.22 -14.03 -5.19
CA GLU A 77 -15.01 -12.85 -5.55
C GLU A 77 -14.15 -11.74 -6.19
N VAL A 78 -12.85 -11.71 -5.88
CA VAL A 78 -11.90 -10.73 -6.41
C VAL A 78 -11.34 -11.16 -7.76
N ALA A 79 -11.16 -12.45 -8.01
CA ALA A 79 -10.55 -12.98 -9.23
C ALA A 79 -11.16 -12.46 -10.54
N PRO A 80 -12.50 -12.27 -10.67
CA PRO A 80 -13.10 -11.69 -11.87
C PRO A 80 -12.65 -10.25 -12.19
N TYR A 81 -12.16 -9.52 -11.20
CA TYR A 81 -11.69 -8.14 -11.33
C TYR A 81 -10.22 -8.07 -11.75
N LEU A 82 -9.48 -9.19 -11.70
CA LEU A 82 -8.05 -9.22 -11.95
C LEU A 82 -7.72 -9.46 -13.42
N SER A 83 -6.55 -8.99 -13.83
CA SER A 83 -5.97 -9.35 -15.12
C SER A 83 -5.65 -10.85 -15.20
N GLU A 84 -5.53 -11.38 -16.40
CA GLU A 84 -5.10 -12.78 -16.59
C GLU A 84 -3.74 -13.03 -15.96
N ALA A 85 -2.78 -12.12 -16.17
CA ALA A 85 -1.44 -12.21 -15.58
C ALA A 85 -1.48 -12.17 -14.04
N GLY A 86 -2.36 -11.35 -13.46
CA GLY A 86 -2.55 -11.30 -12.00
C GLY A 86 -3.12 -12.62 -11.45
N ARG A 87 -4.13 -13.19 -12.12
CA ARG A 87 -4.68 -14.50 -11.72
C ARG A 87 -3.66 -15.62 -11.83
N GLN A 88 -2.85 -15.61 -12.89
CA GLN A 88 -1.79 -16.59 -13.06
C GLN A 88 -0.72 -16.44 -11.97
N ALA A 89 -0.28 -15.24 -11.68
CA ALA A 89 0.69 -14.99 -10.61
C ALA A 89 0.17 -15.48 -9.24
N ILE A 90 -1.12 -15.26 -8.94
CA ILE A 90 -1.76 -15.77 -7.73
C ILE A 90 -1.87 -17.30 -7.73
N ALA A 91 -2.15 -17.90 -8.88
CA ALA A 91 -2.21 -19.37 -8.98
C ALA A 91 -0.83 -20.02 -8.73
N GLU A 92 0.25 -19.35 -9.11
CA GLU A 92 1.63 -19.84 -8.95
C GLU A 92 2.20 -19.54 -7.55
N GLN A 93 1.91 -18.37 -6.97
CA GLN A 93 2.52 -17.86 -5.74
C GLN A 93 1.60 -17.97 -4.51
N GLY A 94 0.30 -18.15 -4.70
CA GLY A 94 -0.72 -18.03 -3.67
C GLY A 94 -1.37 -16.65 -3.65
N THR A 95 -2.37 -16.46 -2.81
CA THR A 95 -3.07 -15.18 -2.58
C THR A 95 -2.20 -14.18 -1.81
N TRP A 96 -1.17 -14.67 -1.15
CA TRP A 96 -0.09 -13.95 -0.47
C TRP A 96 1.20 -14.76 -0.58
N THR A 97 2.33 -14.13 -0.33
CA THR A 97 3.66 -14.74 -0.37
C THR A 97 4.54 -14.17 0.76
N VAL A 98 5.77 -14.67 0.86
CA VAL A 98 6.79 -14.16 1.79
C VAL A 98 7.90 -13.56 0.94
N ASP A 99 8.33 -12.37 1.27
CA ASP A 99 9.43 -11.70 0.58
C ASP A 99 10.82 -12.14 1.07
N GLN A 100 11.88 -11.49 0.59
CA GLN A 100 13.25 -11.84 0.94
C GLN A 100 13.62 -11.55 2.39
N ASP A 101 12.91 -10.61 3.02
CA ASP A 101 13.12 -10.21 4.41
C ASP A 101 12.29 -11.07 5.39
N GLY A 102 11.42 -11.90 4.87
CA GLY A 102 10.55 -12.79 5.63
C GLY A 102 9.17 -12.20 5.94
N ASP A 103 8.86 -11.06 5.36
CA ASP A 103 7.58 -10.36 5.56
C ASP A 103 6.49 -10.91 4.65
N TYR A 104 5.25 -10.91 5.13
CA TYR A 104 4.09 -11.28 4.32
C TYR A 104 3.75 -10.17 3.34
N THR A 105 3.59 -10.54 2.07
CA THR A 105 3.29 -9.58 1.01
C THR A 105 2.27 -10.12 0.01
N THR A 106 1.66 -9.24 -0.76
CA THR A 106 0.89 -9.67 -1.94
C THR A 106 1.83 -10.20 -3.02
N PRO A 107 1.41 -11.21 -3.84
CA PRO A 107 2.22 -11.68 -4.97
C PRO A 107 2.38 -10.60 -6.04
N THR A 108 3.41 -10.75 -6.88
CA THR A 108 3.71 -9.83 -7.97
C THR A 108 3.73 -10.52 -9.33
N VAL A 109 3.42 -9.79 -10.39
CA VAL A 109 3.53 -10.25 -11.77
C VAL A 109 4.95 -9.96 -12.25
N GLY A 110 5.75 -11.02 -12.41
CA GLY A 110 7.11 -10.91 -12.95
C GLY A 110 8.04 -10.00 -12.13
N ASN A 111 7.92 -9.99 -10.81
CA ASN A 111 8.65 -9.12 -9.87
C ASN A 111 8.45 -7.61 -10.16
N ARG A 112 7.28 -7.22 -10.59
CA ARG A 112 6.94 -5.83 -10.91
C ARG A 112 5.68 -5.39 -10.19
N GLU A 113 4.56 -5.35 -10.92
CA GLU A 113 3.30 -4.89 -10.34
C GLU A 113 2.68 -5.94 -9.42
N CYS A 114 1.95 -5.45 -8.41
CA CYS A 114 1.13 -6.28 -7.54
C CYS A 114 0.13 -7.11 -8.38
N ALA A 115 -0.04 -8.39 -8.08
CA ALA A 115 -0.95 -9.28 -8.80
C ALA A 115 -2.43 -8.86 -8.70
N TYR A 116 -2.77 -8.09 -7.68
CA TYR A 116 -4.11 -7.49 -7.53
C TYR A 116 -4.28 -6.17 -8.26
N ALA A 117 -3.22 -5.65 -8.91
CA ALA A 117 -3.31 -4.41 -9.68
C ALA A 117 -3.90 -4.65 -11.07
N VAL A 118 -4.72 -3.72 -11.53
CA VAL A 118 -5.36 -3.75 -12.85
C VAL A 118 -5.19 -2.41 -13.54
N TYR A 119 -4.80 -2.43 -14.80
CA TYR A 119 -4.73 -1.22 -15.61
C TYR A 119 -6.14 -0.76 -16.00
N GLY A 120 -6.50 0.41 -15.52
CA GLY A 120 -7.72 1.10 -15.93
C GLY A 120 -7.49 2.02 -17.12
N GLU A 121 -8.45 2.88 -17.37
CA GLU A 121 -8.35 3.90 -18.42
C GLU A 121 -7.13 4.80 -18.21
N LYS A 122 -6.54 5.27 -19.30
CA LYS A 122 -5.35 6.16 -19.32
C LYS A 122 -4.10 5.55 -18.64
N GLY A 123 -4.06 4.22 -18.48
CA GLY A 123 -2.93 3.52 -17.87
C GLY A 123 -2.79 3.75 -16.36
N ILE A 124 -3.86 4.15 -15.69
CA ILE A 124 -3.89 4.29 -14.23
C ILE A 124 -4.13 2.92 -13.61
N LEU A 125 -3.24 2.49 -12.72
CA LEU A 125 -3.43 1.26 -11.97
C LEU A 125 -4.48 1.45 -10.87
N LYS A 126 -5.33 0.45 -10.73
CA LYS A 126 -6.36 0.33 -9.69
C LYS A 126 -6.19 -1.00 -8.97
N CYS A 127 -6.66 -1.08 -7.75
CA CYS A 127 -6.69 -2.33 -7.00
C CYS A 127 -7.97 -3.12 -7.33
N GLY A 128 -7.84 -4.37 -7.76
CA GLY A 128 -8.99 -5.24 -8.03
C GLY A 128 -9.77 -5.59 -6.78
N ILE A 129 -9.11 -5.69 -5.62
CA ILE A 129 -9.78 -5.86 -4.32
C ILE A 129 -10.68 -4.65 -4.04
N GLU A 130 -10.14 -3.43 -4.21
CA GLU A 130 -10.90 -2.20 -3.98
C GLU A 130 -12.09 -2.09 -4.94
N GLN A 131 -11.96 -2.55 -6.19
CA GLN A 131 -13.07 -2.55 -7.13
C GLN A 131 -14.17 -3.53 -6.70
N ALA A 132 -13.80 -4.76 -6.32
CA ALA A 132 -14.74 -5.75 -5.79
C ALA A 132 -15.45 -5.24 -4.53
N HIS A 133 -14.73 -4.53 -3.65
CA HIS A 133 -15.31 -3.90 -2.46
C HIS A 133 -16.32 -2.80 -2.82
N ARG A 134 -15.99 -1.91 -3.75
CA ARG A 134 -16.90 -0.85 -4.22
C ARG A 134 -18.17 -1.38 -4.84
N ASP A 135 -18.08 -2.55 -5.48
CA ASP A 135 -19.23 -3.26 -6.05
C ASP A 135 -20.01 -4.09 -5.01
N GLY A 136 -19.61 -4.02 -3.73
CA GLY A 136 -20.26 -4.74 -2.63
C GLY A 136 -20.07 -6.26 -2.66
N ARG A 137 -19.03 -6.75 -3.36
CA ARG A 137 -18.74 -8.18 -3.44
C ARG A 137 -17.95 -8.69 -2.26
N VAL A 138 -17.14 -7.85 -1.64
CA VAL A 138 -16.33 -8.15 -0.46
C VAL A 138 -16.37 -6.98 0.53
N ASP A 139 -16.23 -7.28 1.82
CA ASP A 139 -16.21 -6.25 2.87
C ASP A 139 -14.81 -5.64 3.08
N PHE A 140 -13.77 -6.31 2.59
CA PHE A 140 -12.38 -5.88 2.75
C PHE A 140 -11.99 -4.92 1.62
N PRO A 141 -11.65 -3.65 1.93
CA PRO A 141 -11.38 -2.65 0.88
C PRO A 141 -10.03 -2.85 0.19
N LYS A 142 -8.97 -3.14 0.93
CA LYS A 142 -7.60 -3.46 0.49
C LYS A 142 -6.68 -3.60 1.70
N PRO A 143 -5.45 -4.13 1.54
CA PRO A 143 -4.46 -4.18 2.62
C PRO A 143 -4.22 -2.82 3.28
N VAL A 144 -4.02 -2.82 4.60
CA VAL A 144 -3.84 -1.60 5.38
C VAL A 144 -2.64 -0.78 4.89
N SER A 145 -1.57 -1.45 4.49
CA SER A 145 -0.38 -0.80 3.92
C SER A 145 -0.69 0.01 2.66
N CYS A 146 -1.56 -0.52 1.78
CA CYS A 146 -2.04 0.18 0.59
C CYS A 146 -3.05 1.28 0.93
N HIS A 147 -3.87 1.07 1.98
CA HIS A 147 -4.91 2.00 2.38
C HIS A 147 -4.33 3.27 3.01
N LEU A 148 -3.28 3.09 3.80
CA LEU A 148 -2.61 4.18 4.52
C LEU A 148 -1.50 4.87 3.70
N TYR A 149 -1.05 4.28 2.58
CA TYR A 149 0.03 4.86 1.79
C TYR A 149 -0.16 6.37 1.53
N PRO A 150 0.83 7.23 1.78
CA PRO A 150 2.24 6.94 2.02
C PRO A 150 2.63 6.74 3.48
N ILE A 151 1.68 6.70 4.40
CA ILE A 151 1.94 6.47 5.82
C ILE A 151 2.40 5.02 5.97
N ARG A 152 3.49 4.82 6.72
CA ARG A 152 4.05 3.50 7.02
C ARG A 152 3.95 3.20 8.49
N ILE A 153 3.58 1.97 8.82
CA ILE A 153 3.59 1.43 10.17
C ILE A 153 4.79 0.50 10.27
N THR A 154 5.66 0.73 11.26
CA THR A 154 6.75 -0.18 11.61
C THR A 154 6.44 -0.76 12.99
N GLN A 155 6.29 -2.06 13.07
CA GLN A 155 6.00 -2.77 14.32
C GLN A 155 7.30 -3.12 15.05
N TYR A 156 7.30 -2.89 16.37
CA TYR A 156 8.35 -3.28 17.28
C TYR A 156 7.75 -4.12 18.41
N ASP A 157 8.56 -4.86 19.16
CA ASP A 157 8.08 -5.79 20.20
C ASP A 157 7.11 -5.18 21.21
N GLN A 158 7.24 -3.91 21.52
CA GLN A 158 6.46 -3.24 22.56
C GLN A 158 5.71 -1.98 22.09
N TRP A 159 5.94 -1.54 20.85
CA TRP A 159 5.37 -0.32 20.31
C TRP A 159 5.41 -0.29 18.78
N ASP A 160 4.55 0.52 18.18
CA ASP A 160 4.50 0.77 16.74
C ASP A 160 4.95 2.19 16.43
N ALA A 161 5.67 2.36 15.31
CA ALA A 161 5.99 3.67 14.74
C ALA A 161 5.14 3.92 13.51
N VAL A 162 4.53 5.10 13.44
CA VAL A 162 3.72 5.56 12.30
C VAL A 162 4.31 6.85 11.75
N ASN A 163 4.77 6.83 10.49
CA ASN A 163 5.43 7.96 9.82
C ASN A 163 5.12 8.01 8.30
#